data_f7bde7e50eb547f9cf550b4129cfa998
#
_entry.id   f7bde7e50eb547f9cf550b4129cfa998
#
_cell.length_a   1.000
_cell.length_b   1.000
_cell.length_c   1.000
_cell.angle_alpha   90.00
_cell.angle_beta   90.00
_cell.angle_gamma   90.00
#
_symmetry.space_group_name_H-M   'P 1'
#
loop_
_entity.id
_entity.type
_entity.pdbx_description
1 polymer ?
#
loop_
_entity_poly.entity_id
_entity_poly.type
_entity_poly.pdbx_seq_one_letter_code
_entity_poly.pdbx_strand_id
1 'polypeptide(L)'
;MTAGQIGLLAILAACILLSGFFSGSETAFVGIPRERVRNLADQDPRGRRLRSLVDDIETTLGTLLVANNFVNILAASVATILAIDLVTALTDEQRGEALGPWVATFVVTAIILVAGEITPKTLAARHPDRFALAVAPAIWALSRTLSPIARVFLAISRRILRVAGVHRLPRTGATEADILALAVLGEETGAIERAELDIIESLFELADQPIRDVMTPRVEVVALEAGTTVAAAEAAMTRHRHSRFPVITPGGSLDDIVGILYVKDLIGGIDADRPIEEFVREPHYLPESMSVLTALQHMRRRRLGFALVLDEHGGVDGVITIKDLIAELVGEIQD
;
A
#
# COMPACT_ATOMS: atom_id res chain seq x y z
N MET A 1 -49.30 26.12 -21.23
CA MET A 1 -47.87 26.42 -21.03
C MET A 1 -47.43 27.44 -22.05
N THR A 2 -46.77 28.50 -21.61
CA THR A 2 -46.19 29.51 -22.52
C THR A 2 -44.87 28.99 -23.11
N ALA A 3 -44.40 29.57 -24.22
CA ALA A 3 -43.09 29.21 -24.81
C ALA A 3 -41.94 29.39 -23.79
N GLY A 4 -42.05 30.39 -22.91
CA GLY A 4 -41.07 30.59 -21.82
C GLY A 4 -41.02 29.44 -20.79
N GLN A 5 -42.17 28.92 -20.40
CA GLN A 5 -42.25 27.77 -19.47
C GLN A 5 -41.67 26.51 -20.08
N ILE A 6 -41.87 26.26 -21.38
CA ILE A 6 -41.25 25.14 -22.09
C ILE A 6 -39.73 25.27 -22.09
N GLY A 7 -39.21 26.48 -22.31
CA GLY A 7 -37.78 26.75 -22.23
C GLY A 7 -37.19 26.49 -20.86
N LEU A 8 -37.86 26.93 -19.78
CA LEU A 8 -37.41 26.69 -18.41
C LEU A 8 -37.43 25.20 -18.06
N LEU A 9 -38.43 24.44 -18.49
CA LEU A 9 -38.48 22.98 -18.32
C LEU A 9 -37.34 22.27 -19.05
N ALA A 10 -37.00 22.70 -20.26
CA ALA A 10 -35.88 22.17 -21.01
C ALA A 10 -34.53 22.43 -20.30
N ILE A 11 -34.36 23.62 -19.74
CA ILE A 11 -33.16 23.97 -18.96
C ILE A 11 -33.09 23.10 -17.70
N LEU A 12 -34.21 22.96 -16.97
CA LEU A 12 -34.26 22.11 -15.78
C LEU A 12 -33.88 20.65 -16.09
N ALA A 13 -34.46 20.09 -17.14
CA ALA A 13 -34.13 18.75 -17.60
C ALA A 13 -32.63 18.59 -17.97
N ALA A 14 -32.08 19.58 -18.68
CA ALA A 14 -30.66 19.60 -19.03
C ALA A 14 -29.77 19.69 -17.77
N CYS A 15 -30.14 20.47 -16.76
CA CYS A 15 -29.44 20.56 -15.51
C CYS A 15 -29.45 19.22 -14.75
N ILE A 16 -30.57 18.50 -14.69
CA ILE A 16 -30.68 17.19 -14.03
C ILE A 16 -29.78 16.17 -14.75
N LEU A 17 -29.77 16.14 -16.07
CA LEU A 17 -28.90 15.25 -16.84
C LEU A 17 -27.41 15.56 -16.63
N LEU A 18 -27.04 16.86 -16.60
CA LEU A 18 -25.67 17.28 -16.33
C LEU A 18 -25.25 16.96 -14.88
N SER A 19 -26.14 17.14 -13.91
CA SER A 19 -25.88 16.74 -12.53
C SER A 19 -25.57 15.24 -12.45
N GLY A 20 -26.39 14.40 -13.08
CA GLY A 20 -26.14 12.96 -13.16
C GLY A 20 -24.82 12.60 -13.85
N PHE A 21 -24.49 13.32 -14.92
CA PHE A 21 -23.22 13.16 -15.63
C PHE A 21 -22.02 13.50 -14.73
N PHE A 22 -22.03 14.61 -14.02
CA PHE A 22 -20.93 15.00 -13.12
C PHE A 22 -20.83 14.09 -11.90
N SER A 23 -21.95 13.76 -11.28
CA SER A 23 -22.03 12.91 -10.10
C SER A 23 -21.56 11.47 -10.38
N GLY A 24 -21.99 10.90 -11.52
CA GLY A 24 -21.50 9.59 -11.97
C GLY A 24 -20.01 9.61 -12.33
N SER A 25 -19.53 10.71 -12.97
CA SER A 25 -18.11 10.85 -13.31
C SER A 25 -17.21 10.89 -12.08
N GLU A 26 -17.62 11.61 -11.03
CA GLU A 26 -16.94 11.65 -9.74
C GLU A 26 -16.76 10.24 -9.17
N THR A 27 -17.84 9.47 -9.08
CA THR A 27 -17.83 8.11 -8.55
C THR A 27 -16.97 7.17 -9.39
N ALA A 28 -17.03 7.27 -10.72
CA ALA A 28 -16.22 6.45 -11.61
C ALA A 28 -14.72 6.73 -11.47
N PHE A 29 -14.32 8.00 -11.36
CA PHE A 29 -12.89 8.36 -11.23
C PHE A 29 -12.29 7.99 -9.88
N VAL A 30 -13.08 7.98 -8.80
CA VAL A 30 -12.66 7.51 -7.49
C VAL A 30 -12.61 5.97 -7.45
N GLY A 31 -13.57 5.30 -8.09
CA GLY A 31 -13.71 3.85 -8.02
C GLY A 31 -12.82 3.07 -8.99
N ILE A 32 -12.19 3.70 -9.99
CA ILE A 32 -11.33 2.98 -10.95
C ILE A 32 -9.93 2.74 -10.38
N PRO A 33 -9.42 1.47 -10.39
CA PRO A 33 -8.07 1.16 -9.94
C PRO A 33 -7.00 1.81 -10.85
N ARG A 34 -5.95 2.36 -10.25
CA ARG A 34 -4.85 3.02 -10.98
C ARG A 34 -4.17 2.13 -12.01
N GLU A 35 -4.04 0.85 -11.71
CA GLU A 35 -3.48 -0.14 -12.63
C GLU A 35 -4.35 -0.29 -13.89
N ARG A 36 -5.67 -0.32 -13.71
CA ARG A 36 -6.62 -0.39 -14.83
C ARG A 36 -6.55 0.84 -15.71
N VAL A 37 -6.38 2.02 -15.11
CA VAL A 37 -6.18 3.29 -15.85
C VAL A 37 -4.92 3.24 -16.71
N ARG A 38 -3.81 2.68 -16.21
CA ARG A 38 -2.56 2.51 -16.98
C ARG A 38 -2.79 1.61 -18.18
N ASN A 39 -3.39 0.44 -17.98
CA ASN A 39 -3.68 -0.51 -19.05
C ASN A 39 -4.58 0.09 -20.14
N LEU A 40 -5.60 0.88 -19.75
CA LEU A 40 -6.48 1.58 -20.69
C LEU A 40 -5.76 2.70 -21.45
N ALA A 41 -4.79 3.38 -20.83
CA ALA A 41 -4.03 4.45 -21.45
C ALA A 41 -3.11 3.96 -22.59
N ASP A 42 -2.62 2.71 -22.47
CA ASP A 42 -1.78 2.10 -23.49
C ASP A 42 -2.58 1.63 -24.71
N GLN A 43 -3.90 1.38 -24.56
CA GLN A 43 -4.76 0.80 -25.58
C GLN A 43 -5.63 1.83 -26.33
N ASP A 44 -6.04 2.95 -25.68
CA ASP A 44 -7.03 3.90 -26.22
C ASP A 44 -6.60 5.35 -25.97
N PRO A 45 -6.73 6.24 -26.96
CA PRO A 45 -6.54 7.70 -26.76
C PRO A 45 -7.43 8.30 -25.64
N ARG A 46 -8.61 7.72 -25.39
CA ARG A 46 -9.50 8.10 -24.28
C ARG A 46 -8.87 7.71 -22.94
N GLY A 47 -8.21 6.56 -22.88
CA GLY A 47 -7.46 6.11 -21.71
C GLY A 47 -6.32 7.05 -21.33
N ARG A 48 -5.60 7.64 -22.31
CA ARG A 48 -4.58 8.68 -22.03
C ARG A 48 -5.16 9.94 -21.40
N ARG A 49 -6.35 10.37 -21.84
CA ARG A 49 -7.07 11.50 -21.21
C ARG A 49 -7.54 11.14 -19.80
N LEU A 50 -8.08 9.93 -19.62
CA LEU A 50 -8.46 9.40 -18.31
C LEU A 50 -7.27 9.40 -17.35
N ARG A 51 -6.11 8.91 -17.79
CA ARG A 51 -4.88 8.92 -17.00
C ARG A 51 -4.50 10.32 -16.54
N SER A 52 -4.51 11.30 -17.45
CA SER A 52 -4.18 12.69 -17.07
C SER A 52 -5.13 13.30 -16.04
N LEU A 53 -6.41 12.86 -16.02
CA LEU A 53 -7.40 13.30 -15.04
C LEU A 53 -7.20 12.60 -13.68
N VAL A 54 -6.85 11.31 -13.70
CA VAL A 54 -6.61 10.52 -12.47
C VAL A 54 -5.25 10.85 -11.85
N ASP A 55 -4.25 11.23 -12.65
CA ASP A 55 -2.93 11.67 -12.14
C ASP A 55 -3.05 12.99 -11.36
N ASP A 56 -4.01 13.89 -11.72
CA ASP A 56 -4.36 15.09 -10.94
C ASP A 56 -5.82 14.99 -10.42
N ILE A 57 -6.07 13.93 -9.65
CA ILE A 57 -7.43 13.60 -9.18
C ILE A 57 -8.02 14.71 -8.30
N GLU A 58 -7.20 15.39 -7.48
CA GLU A 58 -7.66 16.46 -6.59
C GLU A 58 -8.26 17.64 -7.40
N THR A 59 -7.55 18.09 -8.42
CA THR A 59 -8.04 19.16 -9.30
C THR A 59 -9.24 18.69 -10.13
N THR A 60 -9.25 17.45 -10.58
CA THR A 60 -10.35 16.85 -11.34
C THR A 60 -11.63 16.79 -10.52
N LEU A 61 -11.55 16.26 -9.30
CA LEU A 61 -12.71 16.19 -8.37
C LEU A 61 -13.18 17.60 -7.98
N GLY A 62 -12.25 18.52 -7.69
CA GLY A 62 -12.59 19.92 -7.45
C GLY A 62 -13.32 20.57 -8.61
N THR A 63 -12.93 20.27 -9.85
CA THR A 63 -13.60 20.77 -11.06
C THR A 63 -15.01 20.20 -11.20
N LEU A 64 -15.17 18.89 -10.98
CA LEU A 64 -16.48 18.23 -11.01
C LEU A 64 -17.41 18.78 -9.93
N LEU A 65 -16.88 18.98 -8.72
CA LEU A 65 -17.64 19.56 -7.60
C LEU A 65 -18.16 20.96 -7.93
N VAL A 66 -17.32 21.83 -8.48
CA VAL A 66 -17.71 23.19 -8.89
C VAL A 66 -18.78 23.13 -9.98
N ALA A 67 -18.59 22.30 -10.99
CA ALA A 67 -19.54 22.16 -12.10
C ALA A 67 -20.88 21.59 -11.61
N ASN A 68 -20.86 20.55 -10.79
CA ASN A 68 -22.08 19.92 -10.26
C ASN A 68 -22.88 20.87 -9.36
N ASN A 69 -22.21 21.57 -8.43
CA ASN A 69 -22.88 22.54 -7.58
C ASN A 69 -23.48 23.71 -8.38
N PHE A 70 -22.77 24.23 -9.40
CA PHE A 70 -23.29 25.27 -10.27
C PHE A 70 -24.58 24.81 -10.96
N VAL A 71 -24.59 23.64 -11.54
CA VAL A 71 -25.73 23.05 -12.22
C VAL A 71 -26.91 22.80 -11.26
N ASN A 72 -26.65 22.31 -10.06
CA ASN A 72 -27.68 22.05 -9.06
C ASN A 72 -28.33 23.35 -8.55
N ILE A 73 -27.52 24.41 -8.34
CA ILE A 73 -28.05 25.74 -7.95
C ILE A 73 -28.88 26.31 -9.07
N LEU A 74 -28.43 26.18 -10.33
CA LEU A 74 -29.20 26.66 -11.50
C LEU A 74 -30.52 25.87 -11.61
N ALA A 75 -30.50 24.56 -11.44
CA ALA A 75 -31.71 23.72 -11.44
C ALA A 75 -32.72 24.19 -10.38
N ALA A 76 -32.24 24.41 -9.14
CA ALA A 76 -33.07 24.89 -8.05
C ALA A 76 -33.69 26.26 -8.34
N SER A 77 -32.92 27.19 -8.91
CA SER A 77 -33.41 28.52 -9.27
C SER A 77 -34.49 28.48 -10.36
N VAL A 78 -34.27 27.69 -11.42
CA VAL A 78 -35.25 27.49 -12.50
C VAL A 78 -36.51 26.82 -11.98
N ALA A 79 -36.37 25.82 -11.13
CA ALA A 79 -37.50 25.11 -10.56
C ALA A 79 -38.34 26.01 -9.65
N THR A 80 -37.71 26.91 -8.90
CA THR A 80 -38.43 27.88 -8.06
C THR A 80 -39.34 28.75 -8.90
N ILE A 81 -38.88 29.28 -10.05
CA ILE A 81 -39.69 30.07 -10.96
C ILE A 81 -40.88 29.25 -11.50
N LEU A 82 -40.63 28.02 -11.93
CA LEU A 82 -41.69 27.12 -12.43
C LEU A 82 -42.71 26.77 -11.36
N ALA A 83 -42.28 26.59 -10.12
CA ALA A 83 -43.16 26.24 -9.01
C ALA A 83 -44.03 27.43 -8.59
N ILE A 84 -43.49 28.66 -8.56
CA ILE A 84 -44.25 29.86 -8.30
C ILE A 84 -45.36 30.01 -9.37
N ASP A 85 -45.00 29.91 -10.64
CA ASP A 85 -45.95 29.98 -11.76
C ASP A 85 -47.05 28.95 -11.66
N LEU A 86 -46.71 27.71 -11.28
CA LEU A 86 -47.63 26.57 -11.15
C LEU A 86 -48.60 26.80 -9.99
N VAL A 87 -48.10 27.16 -8.80
CA VAL A 87 -48.91 27.35 -7.60
C VAL A 87 -49.84 28.60 -7.81
N THR A 88 -49.33 29.68 -8.40
CA THR A 88 -50.14 30.84 -8.72
C THR A 88 -51.28 30.51 -9.69
N ALA A 89 -51.03 29.66 -10.68
CA ALA A 89 -52.05 29.22 -11.63
C ALA A 89 -53.15 28.34 -11.00
N LEU A 90 -52.80 27.65 -9.90
CA LEU A 90 -53.72 26.75 -9.19
C LEU A 90 -54.46 27.40 -7.99
N THR A 91 -53.96 28.53 -7.49
CA THR A 91 -54.50 29.18 -6.27
C THR A 91 -54.71 30.69 -6.47
N ASP A 92 -53.77 31.48 -6.01
CA ASP A 92 -53.66 32.92 -6.14
C ASP A 92 -52.18 33.37 -6.08
N GLU A 93 -51.91 34.64 -6.45
CA GLU A 93 -50.55 35.18 -6.50
C GLU A 93 -49.84 35.15 -5.14
N GLN A 94 -50.55 35.49 -4.07
CA GLN A 94 -50.01 35.55 -2.72
C GLN A 94 -49.57 34.15 -2.25
N ARG A 95 -50.32 33.10 -2.53
CA ARG A 95 -49.98 31.70 -2.19
C ARG A 95 -48.88 31.16 -3.12
N GLY A 96 -48.87 31.59 -4.40
CA GLY A 96 -47.84 31.25 -5.34
C GLY A 96 -46.45 31.69 -4.86
N GLU A 97 -46.32 32.93 -4.44
CA GLU A 97 -45.07 33.46 -3.90
C GLU A 97 -44.70 32.84 -2.55
N ALA A 98 -45.65 32.53 -1.69
CA ALA A 98 -45.41 31.95 -0.36
C ALA A 98 -45.03 30.43 -0.40
N LEU A 99 -45.73 29.65 -1.23
CA LEU A 99 -45.61 28.17 -1.24
C LEU A 99 -44.73 27.65 -2.38
N GLY A 100 -44.62 28.37 -3.49
CA GLY A 100 -43.87 27.97 -4.66
C GLY A 100 -42.42 27.58 -4.36
N PRO A 101 -41.65 28.39 -3.60
CA PRO A 101 -40.27 28.04 -3.23
C PRO A 101 -40.16 26.78 -2.43
N TRP A 102 -41.10 26.51 -1.51
CA TRP A 102 -41.10 25.27 -0.71
C TRP A 102 -41.43 24.06 -1.56
N VAL A 103 -42.43 24.15 -2.44
CA VAL A 103 -42.78 23.07 -3.38
C VAL A 103 -41.57 22.74 -4.28
N ALA A 104 -40.95 23.81 -4.84
CA ALA A 104 -39.72 23.64 -5.64
C ALA A 104 -38.63 22.91 -4.85
N THR A 105 -38.35 23.41 -3.63
CA THR A 105 -37.27 22.84 -2.82
C THR A 105 -37.49 21.35 -2.57
N PHE A 106 -38.66 20.90 -2.14
CA PHE A 106 -38.91 19.50 -1.86
C PHE A 106 -38.92 18.63 -3.12
N VAL A 107 -39.67 19.06 -4.16
CA VAL A 107 -39.83 18.25 -5.38
C VAL A 107 -38.52 18.17 -6.15
N VAL A 108 -37.81 19.28 -6.33
CA VAL A 108 -36.57 19.28 -7.12
C VAL A 108 -35.43 18.63 -6.36
N THR A 109 -35.34 18.81 -5.04
CA THR A 109 -34.36 18.08 -4.23
C THR A 109 -34.56 16.58 -4.39
N ALA A 110 -35.79 16.07 -4.31
CA ALA A 110 -36.07 14.65 -4.52
C ALA A 110 -35.65 14.16 -5.92
N ILE A 111 -35.97 14.95 -6.96
CA ILE A 111 -35.61 14.61 -8.34
C ILE A 111 -34.09 14.62 -8.54
N ILE A 112 -33.40 15.67 -8.10
CA ILE A 112 -31.95 15.79 -8.21
C ILE A 112 -31.27 14.65 -7.43
N LEU A 113 -31.72 14.37 -6.21
CA LEU A 113 -31.17 13.32 -5.39
C LEU A 113 -31.28 11.94 -6.07
N VAL A 114 -32.45 11.60 -6.59
CA VAL A 114 -32.67 10.27 -7.22
C VAL A 114 -32.07 10.21 -8.61
N ALA A 115 -32.43 11.14 -9.52
CA ALA A 115 -32.04 11.10 -10.91
C ALA A 115 -30.66 11.74 -11.20
N GLY A 116 -30.30 12.77 -10.43
CA GLY A 116 -29.03 13.51 -10.59
C GLY A 116 -27.87 12.96 -9.74
N GLU A 117 -28.15 12.20 -8.67
CA GLU A 117 -27.05 11.74 -7.78
C GLU A 117 -27.08 10.24 -7.54
N ILE A 118 -28.09 9.67 -6.87
CA ILE A 118 -28.07 8.27 -6.43
C ILE A 118 -27.97 7.31 -7.60
N THR A 119 -28.85 7.46 -8.60
CA THR A 119 -28.90 6.54 -9.74
C THR A 119 -27.60 6.56 -10.58
N PRO A 120 -27.08 7.74 -10.99
CA PRO A 120 -25.82 7.81 -11.75
C PRO A 120 -24.61 7.31 -10.95
N LYS A 121 -24.51 7.62 -9.65
CA LYS A 121 -23.43 7.11 -8.76
C LYS A 121 -23.47 5.58 -8.65
N THR A 122 -24.66 5.01 -8.47
CA THR A 122 -24.84 3.56 -8.39
C THR A 122 -24.45 2.86 -9.71
N LEU A 123 -24.82 3.46 -10.85
CA LEU A 123 -24.45 2.93 -12.16
C LEU A 123 -22.93 3.00 -12.39
N ALA A 124 -22.33 4.12 -12.06
CA ALA A 124 -20.89 4.35 -12.20
C ALA A 124 -20.07 3.43 -11.28
N ALA A 125 -20.54 3.17 -10.05
CA ALA A 125 -19.90 2.26 -9.10
C ALA A 125 -19.92 0.79 -9.58
N ARG A 126 -20.95 0.38 -10.30
CA ARG A 126 -21.04 -1.00 -10.86
C ARG A 126 -20.10 -1.25 -12.04
N HIS A 127 -19.83 -0.22 -12.84
CA HIS A 127 -19.02 -0.33 -14.06
C HIS A 127 -18.07 0.88 -14.19
N PRO A 128 -17.14 1.11 -13.23
CA PRO A 128 -16.32 2.31 -13.18
C PRO A 128 -15.43 2.47 -14.43
N ASP A 129 -14.88 1.37 -14.96
CA ASP A 129 -13.98 1.39 -16.13
C ASP A 129 -14.68 1.96 -17.37
N ARG A 130 -15.87 1.42 -17.69
CA ARG A 130 -16.63 1.79 -18.88
C ARG A 130 -17.13 3.23 -18.77
N PHE A 131 -17.61 3.60 -17.59
CA PHE A 131 -18.14 4.92 -17.34
C PHE A 131 -17.02 5.95 -17.39
N ALA A 132 -15.92 5.75 -16.68
CA ALA A 132 -14.77 6.65 -16.66
C ALA A 132 -14.19 6.87 -18.08
N LEU A 133 -14.03 5.80 -18.87
CA LEU A 133 -13.51 5.90 -20.23
C LEU A 133 -14.46 6.68 -21.17
N ALA A 134 -15.78 6.50 -21.00
CA ALA A 134 -16.77 7.18 -21.82
C ALA A 134 -16.81 8.71 -21.54
N VAL A 135 -16.71 9.11 -20.26
CA VAL A 135 -16.82 10.52 -19.85
C VAL A 135 -15.49 11.28 -19.91
N ALA A 136 -14.35 10.57 -19.90
CA ALA A 136 -13.01 11.19 -19.85
C ALA A 136 -12.77 12.28 -20.89
N PRO A 137 -13.17 12.16 -22.18
CA PRO A 137 -12.96 13.21 -23.15
C PRO A 137 -13.70 14.52 -22.82
N ALA A 138 -14.94 14.41 -22.34
CA ALA A 138 -15.76 15.58 -21.98
C ALA A 138 -15.24 16.26 -20.70
N ILE A 139 -14.90 15.47 -19.69
CA ILE A 139 -14.35 16.00 -18.43
C ILE A 139 -12.97 16.61 -18.67
N TRP A 140 -12.14 16.01 -19.52
CA TRP A 140 -10.84 16.57 -19.87
C TRP A 140 -10.96 17.95 -20.55
N ALA A 141 -11.93 18.14 -21.45
CA ALA A 141 -12.21 19.43 -22.07
C ALA A 141 -12.71 20.45 -21.04
N LEU A 142 -13.64 20.02 -20.16
CA LEU A 142 -14.18 20.85 -19.08
C LEU A 142 -13.09 21.27 -18.08
N SER A 143 -12.20 20.37 -17.72
CA SER A 143 -11.09 20.63 -16.79
C SER A 143 -10.17 21.74 -17.29
N ARG A 144 -9.97 21.87 -18.60
CA ARG A 144 -9.14 22.95 -19.17
C ARG A 144 -9.71 24.34 -18.91
N THR A 145 -11.04 24.47 -18.87
CA THR A 145 -11.72 25.72 -18.64
C THR A 145 -12.00 26.00 -17.18
N LEU A 146 -12.40 25.03 -16.42
CA LEU A 146 -12.82 25.18 -15.02
C LEU A 146 -11.71 24.91 -13.98
N SER A 147 -10.61 24.23 -14.34
CA SER A 147 -9.53 23.94 -13.38
C SER A 147 -8.87 25.18 -12.75
N PRO A 148 -8.75 26.36 -13.41
CA PRO A 148 -8.26 27.55 -12.72
C PRO A 148 -9.16 27.97 -11.55
N ILE A 149 -10.48 27.87 -11.72
CA ILE A 149 -11.47 28.18 -10.68
C ILE A 149 -11.37 27.13 -9.55
N ALA A 150 -11.36 25.85 -9.89
CA ALA A 150 -11.22 24.77 -8.93
C ALA A 150 -9.93 24.91 -8.09
N ARG A 151 -8.80 25.26 -8.72
CA ARG A 151 -7.52 25.50 -8.02
C ARG A 151 -7.58 26.65 -7.01
N VAL A 152 -8.35 27.70 -7.28
CA VAL A 152 -8.56 28.79 -6.31
C VAL A 152 -9.29 28.27 -5.08
N PHE A 153 -10.38 27.52 -5.26
CA PHE A 153 -11.11 26.91 -4.12
C PHE A 153 -10.25 25.92 -3.34
N LEU A 154 -9.48 25.07 -4.02
CA LEU A 154 -8.55 24.14 -3.39
C LEU A 154 -7.44 24.89 -2.62
N ALA A 155 -6.92 26.00 -3.14
CA ALA A 155 -5.93 26.81 -2.45
C ALA A 155 -6.50 27.45 -1.17
N ILE A 156 -7.76 27.93 -1.21
CA ILE A 156 -8.47 28.45 -0.04
C ILE A 156 -8.66 27.33 0.99
N SER A 157 -9.15 26.16 0.57
CA SER A 157 -9.34 24.99 1.42
C SER A 157 -8.03 24.56 2.11
N ARG A 158 -6.93 24.45 1.36
CA ARG A 158 -5.60 24.13 1.92
C ARG A 158 -5.11 25.19 2.90
N ARG A 159 -5.47 26.45 2.72
CA ARG A 159 -5.12 27.50 3.68
C ARG A 159 -5.92 27.36 4.97
N ILE A 160 -7.21 27.05 4.88
CA ILE A 160 -8.08 26.79 6.04
C ILE A 160 -7.54 25.58 6.83
N LEU A 161 -7.22 24.48 6.15
CA LEU A 161 -6.66 23.27 6.80
C LEU A 161 -5.34 23.56 7.53
N ARG A 162 -4.46 24.40 6.93
CA ARG A 162 -3.21 24.81 7.60
C ARG A 162 -3.47 25.63 8.88
N VAL A 163 -4.46 26.52 8.86
CA VAL A 163 -4.85 27.28 10.04
C VAL A 163 -5.47 26.39 11.12
N ALA A 164 -6.20 25.34 10.70
CA ALA A 164 -6.76 24.33 11.60
C ALA A 164 -5.73 23.32 12.14
N GLY A 165 -4.43 23.49 11.85
CA GLY A 165 -3.36 22.62 12.38
C GLY A 165 -3.14 21.32 11.59
N VAL A 166 -3.83 21.11 10.49
CA VAL A 166 -3.63 19.95 9.61
C VAL A 166 -2.44 20.21 8.69
N HIS A 167 -1.24 19.85 9.13
CA HIS A 167 0.02 20.19 8.45
C HIS A 167 0.46 19.14 7.44
N ARG A 168 -0.11 17.94 7.46
CA ARG A 168 0.24 16.85 6.53
C ARG A 168 -1.02 16.19 6.01
N LEU A 169 -1.23 16.27 4.69
CA LEU A 169 -2.04 15.27 4.01
C LEU A 169 -1.31 13.92 4.10
N PRO A 170 -2.00 12.81 4.30
CA PRO A 170 -1.37 11.49 4.26
C PRO A 170 -0.57 11.36 2.96
N ARG A 171 0.66 10.86 3.05
CA ARG A 171 1.42 10.51 1.85
C ARG A 171 0.59 9.49 1.09
N THR A 172 0.41 9.71 -0.22
CA THR A 172 -0.28 8.80 -1.15
C THR A 172 0.57 7.54 -1.44
N GLY A 173 1.11 6.90 -0.42
CA GLY A 173 1.81 5.64 -0.47
C GLY A 173 1.13 4.67 0.48
N ALA A 174 0.95 3.42 0.07
CA ALA A 174 0.51 2.39 0.98
C ALA A 174 1.53 2.27 2.13
N THR A 175 1.04 2.29 3.35
CA THR A 175 1.83 2.01 4.55
C THR A 175 1.89 0.49 4.76
N GLU A 176 2.81 0.03 5.60
CA GLU A 176 2.85 -1.37 6.04
C GLU A 176 1.50 -1.84 6.58
N ALA A 177 0.86 -1.02 7.44
CA ALA A 177 -0.48 -1.29 7.96
C ALA A 177 -1.54 -1.42 6.86
N ASP A 178 -1.45 -0.64 5.77
CA ASP A 178 -2.38 -0.76 4.65
C ASP A 178 -2.16 -2.06 3.87
N ILE A 179 -0.91 -2.50 3.72
CA ILE A 179 -0.57 -3.77 3.05
C ILE A 179 -1.06 -4.94 3.89
N LEU A 180 -0.82 -4.90 5.20
CA LEU A 180 -1.27 -5.93 6.14
C LEU A 180 -2.80 -6.02 6.18
N ALA A 181 -3.50 -4.89 6.23
CA ALA A 181 -4.96 -4.86 6.18
C ALA A 181 -5.52 -5.49 4.88
N LEU A 182 -4.85 -5.27 3.73
CA LEU A 182 -5.22 -5.92 2.47
C LEU A 182 -4.92 -7.42 2.48
N ALA A 183 -3.84 -7.86 3.14
CA ALA A 183 -3.51 -9.27 3.28
C ALA A 183 -4.55 -10.00 4.16
N VAL A 184 -4.95 -9.39 5.29
CA VAL A 184 -6.02 -9.91 6.16
C VAL A 184 -7.35 -10.03 5.39
N LEU A 185 -7.71 -8.99 4.61
CA LEU A 185 -8.91 -9.05 3.77
C LEU A 185 -8.80 -10.15 2.69
N GLY A 186 -7.60 -10.38 2.16
CA GLY A 186 -7.32 -11.46 1.22
C GLY A 186 -7.56 -12.84 1.84
N GLU A 187 -7.16 -13.05 3.08
CA GLU A 187 -7.39 -14.29 3.84
C GLU A 187 -8.90 -14.49 4.11
N GLU A 188 -9.60 -13.46 4.61
CA GLU A 188 -11.05 -13.51 4.85
C GLU A 188 -11.85 -13.85 3.60
N THR A 189 -11.41 -13.38 2.43
CA THR A 189 -12.07 -13.65 1.13
C THR A 189 -11.61 -14.93 0.45
N GLY A 190 -10.62 -15.65 1.03
CA GLY A 190 -10.04 -16.88 0.47
C GLY A 190 -9.14 -16.64 -0.74
N ALA A 191 -8.63 -15.43 -0.93
CA ALA A 191 -7.67 -15.07 -1.98
C ALA A 191 -6.24 -15.48 -1.63
N ILE A 192 -5.92 -15.55 -0.33
CA ILE A 192 -4.66 -16.08 0.23
C ILE A 192 -4.98 -17.03 1.37
N GLU A 193 -4.05 -17.95 1.66
CA GLU A 193 -4.17 -18.90 2.77
C GLU A 193 -3.65 -18.27 4.08
N ARG A 194 -4.08 -18.83 5.22
CA ARG A 194 -3.61 -18.38 6.55
C ARG A 194 -2.09 -18.43 6.68
N ALA A 195 -1.46 -19.50 6.18
CA ALA A 195 0.00 -19.65 6.20
C ALA A 195 0.73 -18.57 5.38
N GLU A 196 0.12 -18.10 4.29
CA GLU A 196 0.67 -17.01 3.49
C GLU A 196 0.57 -15.65 4.22
N LEU A 197 -0.54 -15.43 4.96
CA LEU A 197 -0.68 -14.25 5.81
C LEU A 197 0.36 -14.25 6.93
N ASP A 198 0.57 -15.38 7.62
CA ASP A 198 1.55 -15.51 8.69
C ASP A 198 2.98 -15.20 8.19
N ILE A 199 3.34 -15.61 6.97
CA ILE A 199 4.62 -15.24 6.34
C ILE A 199 4.71 -13.73 6.06
N ILE A 200 3.63 -13.10 5.62
CA ILE A 200 3.60 -11.64 5.36
C ILE A 200 3.79 -10.87 6.67
N GLU A 201 3.13 -11.27 7.75
CA GLU A 201 3.29 -10.70 9.08
C GLU A 201 4.73 -10.83 9.57
N SER A 202 5.30 -12.05 9.53
CA SER A 202 6.69 -12.32 9.90
C SER A 202 7.69 -11.49 9.11
N LEU A 203 7.46 -11.27 7.81
CA LEU A 203 8.35 -10.44 6.97
C LEU A 203 8.46 -9.00 7.47
N PHE A 204 7.36 -8.39 7.94
CA PHE A 204 7.38 -7.04 8.47
C PHE A 204 8.07 -6.99 9.84
N GLU A 205 7.81 -7.97 10.72
CA GLU A 205 8.47 -8.06 12.02
C GLU A 205 9.99 -8.23 11.87
N LEU A 206 10.44 -9.14 10.99
CA LEU A 206 11.85 -9.43 10.75
C LEU A 206 12.61 -8.29 10.04
N ALA A 207 11.90 -7.34 9.41
CA ALA A 207 12.55 -6.21 8.77
C ALA A 207 13.28 -5.31 9.77
N ASP A 208 12.76 -5.21 10.99
CA ASP A 208 13.29 -4.36 12.06
C ASP A 208 13.98 -5.16 13.18
N GLN A 209 13.79 -6.50 13.27
CA GLN A 209 14.37 -7.36 14.29
C GLN A 209 15.87 -7.54 14.08
N PRO A 210 16.75 -7.22 15.04
CA PRO A 210 18.20 -7.40 14.91
C PRO A 210 18.60 -8.86 15.09
N ILE A 211 19.70 -9.28 14.44
CA ILE A 211 20.17 -10.68 14.50
C ILE A 211 20.61 -11.13 15.88
N ARG A 212 20.93 -10.21 16.81
CA ARG A 212 21.24 -10.54 18.21
C ARG A 212 20.09 -11.27 18.92
N ASP A 213 18.83 -11.03 18.48
CA ASP A 213 17.66 -11.62 19.12
C ASP A 213 17.41 -13.08 18.66
N VAL A 214 18.05 -13.50 17.56
CA VAL A 214 17.87 -14.81 16.92
C VAL A 214 19.15 -15.64 16.78
N MET A 215 20.31 -15.04 17.10
CA MET A 215 21.60 -15.73 17.04
C MET A 215 21.73 -16.78 18.15
N THR A 216 22.62 -17.76 17.96
CA THR A 216 23.14 -18.58 19.07
C THR A 216 24.11 -17.71 19.88
N PRO A 217 23.81 -17.40 21.14
CA PRO A 217 24.64 -16.50 21.95
C PRO A 217 26.00 -17.14 22.28
N ARG A 218 27.02 -16.29 22.56
CA ARG A 218 28.40 -16.68 22.83
C ARG A 218 28.54 -17.83 23.81
N VAL A 219 27.72 -17.84 24.86
CA VAL A 219 27.78 -18.83 25.95
C VAL A 219 27.37 -20.23 25.51
N GLU A 220 26.65 -20.35 24.40
CA GLU A 220 26.17 -21.61 23.82
C GLU A 220 27.03 -22.08 22.65
N VAL A 221 27.96 -21.22 22.17
CA VAL A 221 28.81 -21.56 21.03
C VAL A 221 29.85 -22.61 21.41
N VAL A 222 29.83 -23.73 20.69
CA VAL A 222 30.87 -24.75 20.82
C VAL A 222 31.98 -24.46 19.84
N ALA A 223 33.18 -24.10 20.33
CA ALA A 223 34.39 -23.91 19.56
C ALA A 223 35.36 -25.08 19.72
N LEU A 224 36.27 -25.25 18.75
CA LEU A 224 37.39 -26.19 18.82
C LEU A 224 38.69 -25.40 18.90
N GLU A 225 39.71 -25.90 19.58
CA GLU A 225 41.01 -25.26 19.59
C GLU A 225 41.84 -25.67 18.36
N ALA A 226 42.63 -24.76 17.82
CA ALA A 226 43.66 -25.09 16.83
C ALA A 226 44.66 -26.12 17.44
N GLY A 227 45.13 -27.08 16.64
CA GLY A 227 45.91 -28.23 17.14
C GLY A 227 45.04 -29.41 17.53
N THR A 228 43.71 -29.26 17.61
CA THR A 228 42.80 -30.41 17.73
C THR A 228 42.98 -31.35 16.53
N THR A 229 43.05 -32.69 16.77
CA THR A 229 43.15 -33.64 15.66
C THR A 229 41.83 -33.84 14.93
N VAL A 230 41.88 -34.30 13.70
CA VAL A 230 40.70 -34.65 12.91
C VAL A 230 39.81 -35.63 13.65
N ALA A 231 40.38 -36.70 14.26
CA ALA A 231 39.63 -37.67 15.06
C ALA A 231 38.89 -37.03 16.25
N ALA A 232 39.53 -36.10 16.97
CA ALA A 232 38.92 -35.41 18.09
C ALA A 232 37.81 -34.45 17.62
N ALA A 233 37.99 -33.79 16.50
CA ALA A 233 36.96 -32.93 15.88
C ALA A 233 35.75 -33.75 15.41
N GLU A 234 35.93 -34.93 14.79
CA GLU A 234 34.83 -35.84 14.42
C GLU A 234 34.04 -36.32 15.63
N ALA A 235 34.73 -36.60 16.75
CA ALA A 235 34.08 -36.97 18.01
C ALA A 235 33.24 -35.80 18.57
N ALA A 236 33.75 -34.55 18.51
CA ALA A 236 32.99 -33.35 18.89
C ALA A 236 31.76 -33.12 18.00
N MET A 237 31.90 -33.31 16.71
CA MET A 237 30.79 -33.25 15.74
C MET A 237 29.68 -34.23 16.07
N THR A 238 30.03 -35.47 16.35
CA THR A 238 29.08 -36.53 16.72
C THR A 238 28.35 -36.21 18.04
N ARG A 239 29.08 -35.64 19.00
CA ARG A 239 28.55 -35.26 20.32
C ARG A 239 27.59 -34.08 20.24
N HIS A 240 27.97 -33.04 19.54
CA HIS A 240 27.23 -31.77 19.50
C HIS A 240 26.26 -31.66 18.30
N ARG A 241 26.35 -32.56 17.32
CA ARG A 241 25.53 -32.59 16.09
C ARG A 241 25.59 -31.30 15.29
N HIS A 242 26.71 -30.57 15.38
CA HIS A 242 26.93 -29.36 14.59
C HIS A 242 27.70 -29.69 13.31
N SER A 243 27.39 -28.98 12.25
CA SER A 243 28.05 -29.10 10.93
C SER A 243 29.19 -28.11 10.73
N ARG A 244 29.33 -27.14 11.63
CA ARG A 244 30.34 -26.08 11.57
C ARG A 244 30.77 -25.71 12.98
N PHE A 245 32.06 -25.45 13.14
CA PHE A 245 32.63 -25.05 14.41
C PHE A 245 33.59 -23.89 14.22
N PRO A 246 33.49 -22.80 15.00
CA PRO A 246 34.57 -21.86 15.15
C PRO A 246 35.81 -22.54 15.66
N VAL A 247 36.96 -22.21 15.09
CA VAL A 247 38.27 -22.70 15.59
C VAL A 247 39.00 -21.51 16.17
N ILE A 248 39.40 -21.64 17.44
CA ILE A 248 40.09 -20.61 18.23
C ILE A 248 41.55 -20.98 18.46
N THR A 249 42.37 -20.00 18.84
CA THR A 249 43.74 -20.25 19.25
C THR A 249 43.76 -21.13 20.53
N PRO A 250 44.82 -21.97 20.75
CA PRO A 250 44.89 -22.81 21.94
C PRO A 250 44.86 -21.96 23.23
N GLY A 251 43.92 -22.24 24.11
CA GLY A 251 43.70 -21.49 25.36
C GLY A 251 43.11 -20.09 25.14
N GLY A 252 42.69 -19.73 23.94
CA GLY A 252 42.05 -18.48 23.61
C GLY A 252 40.54 -18.47 23.88
N SER A 253 39.91 -17.41 23.48
CA SER A 253 38.46 -17.18 23.55
C SER A 253 37.82 -17.10 22.16
N LEU A 254 36.49 -16.91 22.08
CA LEU A 254 35.80 -16.69 20.82
C LEU A 254 36.23 -15.37 20.09
N ASP A 255 37.00 -14.50 20.76
CA ASP A 255 37.56 -13.32 20.11
C ASP A 255 38.88 -13.65 19.34
N ASP A 256 39.46 -14.82 19.58
CA ASP A 256 40.73 -15.30 19.01
C ASP A 256 40.47 -16.33 17.90
N ILE A 257 39.53 -16.05 16.99
CA ILE A 257 39.13 -16.97 15.92
C ILE A 257 40.24 -17.14 14.88
N VAL A 258 40.63 -18.37 14.61
CA VAL A 258 41.56 -18.81 13.53
C VAL A 258 40.79 -19.04 12.22
N GLY A 259 39.56 -19.57 12.32
CA GLY A 259 38.72 -19.86 11.16
C GLY A 259 37.49 -20.66 11.51
N ILE A 260 36.77 -21.14 10.50
CA ILE A 260 35.58 -21.98 10.66
C ILE A 260 35.86 -23.36 10.04
N LEU A 261 35.70 -24.39 10.82
CA LEU A 261 35.78 -25.78 10.37
C LEU A 261 34.39 -26.25 9.88
N TYR A 262 34.35 -26.80 8.68
CA TYR A 262 33.17 -27.47 8.14
C TYR A 262 33.34 -28.97 8.18
N VAL A 263 32.42 -29.69 8.84
CA VAL A 263 32.41 -31.15 8.93
C VAL A 263 32.65 -31.84 7.60
N LYS A 264 32.01 -31.38 6.57
CA LYS A 264 32.11 -31.94 5.21
C LYS A 264 33.52 -31.91 4.62
N ASP A 265 34.37 -31.01 5.11
CA ASP A 265 35.75 -30.87 4.59
C ASP A 265 36.68 -31.93 5.20
N LEU A 266 36.24 -32.62 6.26
CA LEU A 266 36.93 -33.78 6.86
C LEU A 266 36.49 -35.12 6.27
N ILE A 267 35.40 -35.14 5.46
CA ILE A 267 34.91 -36.39 4.84
C ILE A 267 35.81 -36.76 3.66
N GLY A 268 36.41 -37.94 3.67
CA GLY A 268 37.22 -38.41 2.53
C GLY A 268 38.48 -39.16 2.88
N GLY A 269 38.59 -39.64 4.13
CA GLY A 269 39.71 -40.48 4.55
C GLY A 269 40.99 -39.69 4.85
N ILE A 270 40.79 -38.51 5.49
CA ILE A 270 41.89 -37.69 6.01
C ILE A 270 42.54 -38.42 7.18
N ASP A 271 43.86 -38.29 7.29
CA ASP A 271 44.59 -38.84 8.43
C ASP A 271 44.04 -38.28 9.75
N ALA A 272 43.66 -39.18 10.63
CA ALA A 272 42.99 -38.88 11.91
C ALA A 272 43.86 -38.03 12.87
N ASP A 273 45.16 -38.09 12.74
CA ASP A 273 46.13 -37.36 13.58
C ASP A 273 46.49 -35.97 13.05
N ARG A 274 46.02 -35.58 11.86
CA ARG A 274 46.26 -34.25 11.32
C ARG A 274 45.55 -33.18 12.14
N PRO A 275 46.15 -32.00 12.30
CA PRO A 275 45.53 -30.87 12.97
C PRO A 275 44.47 -30.19 12.08
N ILE A 276 43.35 -29.74 12.70
CA ILE A 276 42.20 -29.22 11.99
C ILE A 276 42.42 -27.83 11.36
N GLU A 277 43.39 -27.08 11.81
CA GLU A 277 43.70 -25.76 11.26
C GLU A 277 44.07 -25.76 9.77
N GLU A 278 44.47 -26.88 9.25
CA GLU A 278 44.74 -27.04 7.80
C GLU A 278 43.43 -27.02 6.95
N PHE A 279 42.28 -27.23 7.58
CA PHE A 279 40.98 -27.39 6.93
C PHE A 279 40.03 -26.24 7.26
N VAL A 280 40.45 -25.22 8.02
CA VAL A 280 39.61 -24.10 8.38
C VAL A 280 39.46 -23.15 7.20
N ARG A 281 38.29 -22.52 7.13
CA ARG A 281 37.95 -21.48 6.16
C ARG A 281 37.94 -20.12 6.83
N GLU A 282 38.13 -19.08 6.02
CA GLU A 282 38.04 -17.68 6.49
C GLU A 282 36.68 -17.40 7.14
N PRO A 283 36.65 -16.80 8.33
CA PRO A 283 35.43 -16.48 9.02
C PRO A 283 34.73 -15.28 8.36
N HIS A 284 33.39 -15.28 8.40
CA HIS A 284 32.59 -14.15 7.99
C HIS A 284 31.88 -13.54 9.19
N TYR A 285 31.86 -12.22 9.27
CA TYR A 285 31.35 -11.46 10.39
C TYR A 285 30.14 -10.62 9.97
N LEU A 286 29.13 -10.54 10.84
CA LEU A 286 27.96 -9.69 10.72
C LEU A 286 27.79 -8.89 12.02
N PRO A 287 27.43 -7.59 11.94
CA PRO A 287 27.15 -6.82 13.16
C PRO A 287 25.83 -7.27 13.80
N GLU A 288 25.76 -7.36 15.12
CA GLU A 288 24.58 -7.79 15.87
C GLU A 288 23.33 -6.94 15.64
N SER A 289 23.52 -5.67 15.30
CA SER A 289 22.46 -4.70 15.01
C SER A 289 21.87 -4.85 13.59
N MET A 290 22.43 -5.73 12.76
CA MET A 290 21.90 -5.98 11.41
C MET A 290 20.52 -6.63 11.52
N SER A 291 19.54 -6.20 10.70
CA SER A 291 18.23 -6.87 10.72
C SER A 291 18.30 -8.28 10.13
N VAL A 292 17.44 -9.18 10.65
CA VAL A 292 17.32 -10.58 10.22
C VAL A 292 17.15 -10.68 8.69
N LEU A 293 16.26 -9.87 8.12
CA LEU A 293 16.02 -9.86 6.68
C LEU A 293 17.25 -9.41 5.88
N THR A 294 17.99 -8.42 6.37
CA THR A 294 19.23 -7.94 5.73
C THR A 294 20.33 -9.00 5.81
N ALA A 295 20.48 -9.65 6.97
CA ALA A 295 21.43 -10.72 7.18
C ALA A 295 21.14 -11.92 6.25
N LEU A 296 19.88 -12.32 6.13
CA LEU A 296 19.44 -13.40 5.23
C LEU A 296 19.80 -13.07 3.77
N GLN A 297 19.50 -11.86 3.32
CA GLN A 297 19.84 -11.42 1.97
C GLN A 297 21.36 -11.40 1.75
N HIS A 298 22.14 -10.91 2.73
CA HIS A 298 23.60 -10.86 2.65
C HIS A 298 24.20 -12.26 2.56
N MET A 299 23.83 -13.16 3.47
CA MET A 299 24.31 -14.53 3.51
C MET A 299 23.94 -15.29 2.23
N ARG A 300 22.71 -15.13 1.73
CA ARG A 300 22.28 -15.74 0.47
C ARG A 300 23.10 -15.27 -0.74
N ARG A 301 23.32 -13.95 -0.88
CA ARG A 301 24.12 -13.39 -1.99
C ARG A 301 25.55 -13.90 -1.99
N ARG A 302 26.16 -14.04 -0.81
CA ARG A 302 27.54 -14.53 -0.65
C ARG A 302 27.63 -16.04 -0.52
N ARG A 303 26.52 -16.77 -0.55
CA ARG A 303 26.43 -18.23 -0.36
C ARG A 303 27.02 -18.69 0.98
N LEU A 304 26.83 -17.87 2.03
CA LEU A 304 27.29 -18.16 3.37
C LEU A 304 26.24 -19.01 4.08
N GLY A 305 26.63 -20.12 4.67
CA GLY A 305 25.74 -20.92 5.50
C GLY A 305 25.92 -20.68 7.00
N PHE A 306 26.93 -19.85 7.39
CA PHE A 306 27.32 -19.57 8.77
C PHE A 306 28.07 -18.26 8.86
N ALA A 307 27.87 -17.49 9.91
CA ALA A 307 28.61 -16.27 10.21
C ALA A 307 28.78 -16.07 11.72
N LEU A 308 29.85 -15.40 12.10
CA LEU A 308 30.09 -14.90 13.45
C LEU A 308 29.38 -13.55 13.60
N VAL A 309 28.78 -13.30 14.77
CA VAL A 309 28.10 -12.06 15.08
C VAL A 309 29.00 -11.22 15.99
N LEU A 310 29.22 -9.96 15.59
CA LEU A 310 30.06 -9.03 16.33
C LEU A 310 29.19 -8.02 17.10
N ASP A 311 29.60 -7.72 18.33
CA ASP A 311 29.11 -6.60 19.13
C ASP A 311 29.65 -5.24 18.62
N GLU A 312 29.26 -4.13 19.26
CA GLU A 312 29.70 -2.78 18.93
C GLU A 312 31.18 -2.49 19.24
N HIS A 313 31.86 -3.39 19.96
CA HIS A 313 33.28 -3.30 20.33
C HIS A 313 34.16 -4.17 19.44
N GLY A 314 33.56 -4.98 18.56
CA GLY A 314 34.27 -5.92 17.70
C GLY A 314 34.54 -7.28 18.35
N GLY A 315 33.98 -7.57 19.52
CA GLY A 315 33.96 -8.89 20.14
C GLY A 315 32.97 -9.82 19.49
N VAL A 316 33.23 -11.14 19.53
CA VAL A 316 32.27 -12.14 19.03
C VAL A 316 31.21 -12.39 20.09
N ASP A 317 29.97 -11.98 19.81
CA ASP A 317 28.82 -12.13 20.72
C ASP A 317 28.01 -13.40 20.44
N GLY A 318 28.16 -14.00 19.27
CA GLY A 318 27.47 -15.23 18.92
C GLY A 318 27.75 -15.74 17.52
N VAL A 319 26.93 -16.67 17.08
CA VAL A 319 26.95 -17.21 15.72
C VAL A 319 25.55 -17.27 15.15
N ILE A 320 25.45 -17.21 13.85
CA ILE A 320 24.18 -17.30 13.14
C ILE A 320 24.29 -18.16 11.89
N THR A 321 23.27 -18.95 11.62
CA THR A 321 23.19 -19.75 10.40
C THR A 321 22.04 -19.26 9.51
N ILE A 322 22.11 -19.62 8.23
CA ILE A 322 21.01 -19.32 7.30
C ILE A 322 19.73 -20.10 7.70
N LYS A 323 19.85 -21.24 8.39
CA LYS A 323 18.72 -22.03 8.88
C LYS A 323 17.99 -21.28 9.98
N ASP A 324 18.71 -20.65 10.91
CA ASP A 324 18.12 -19.85 11.99
C ASP A 324 17.32 -18.68 11.42
N LEU A 325 17.90 -17.94 10.45
CA LEU A 325 17.23 -16.83 9.78
C LEU A 325 15.97 -17.26 8.98
N ILE A 326 15.97 -18.47 8.40
CA ILE A 326 14.81 -19.00 7.69
C ILE A 326 13.75 -19.51 8.69
N ALA A 327 14.16 -20.09 9.82
CA ALA A 327 13.24 -20.57 10.83
C ALA A 327 12.37 -19.45 11.41
N GLU A 328 12.94 -18.24 11.57
CA GLU A 328 12.19 -17.05 11.99
C GLU A 328 11.12 -16.63 10.95
N LEU A 329 11.37 -16.86 9.67
CA LEU A 329 10.46 -16.47 8.59
C LEU A 329 9.28 -17.44 8.41
N VAL A 330 9.53 -18.74 8.59
CA VAL A 330 8.57 -19.80 8.21
C VAL A 330 8.04 -20.57 9.44
N GLY A 331 8.57 -20.25 10.63
CA GLY A 331 8.37 -21.05 11.84
C GLY A 331 9.37 -22.22 11.93
N GLU A 332 9.41 -22.91 13.07
CA GLU A 332 10.33 -24.04 13.27
C GLU A 332 10.13 -25.12 12.19
N ILE A 333 11.13 -25.29 11.35
CA ILE A 333 11.22 -26.42 10.42
C ILE A 333 11.63 -27.62 11.26
N GLN A 334 10.69 -28.47 11.63
CA GLN A 334 10.98 -29.75 12.24
C GLN A 334 11.72 -30.64 11.22
N ASP A 335 12.97 -31.03 11.53
CA ASP A 335 13.76 -32.04 10.78
C ASP A 335 13.29 -33.44 11.10
#